data_7c7931659569834aaaed8c2b5cb51916
#
_entry.id   7c7931659569834aaaed8c2b5cb51916
#
_cell.length_a   1.000
_cell.length_b   1.000
_cell.length_c   1.000
_cell.angle_alpha   90.00
_cell.angle_beta   90.00
_cell.angle_gamma   90.00
#
_symmetry.space_group_name_H-M   'P 1'
#
loop_
_entity.id
_entity.type
_entity.pdbx_description
1 polymer ?
#
loop_
_entity_poly.entity_id
_entity_poly.type
_entity_poly.pdbx_seq_one_letter_code
_entity_poly.pdbx_strand_id
1 'polypeptide(L)'
;MTDEFNAALRRAGKLVRAGNPKAATEAIQNALGAGGLGSMAKGSKSPFGKAKIGRGLRETLSGLAQSTLKGGDSIEPDLPEGATFGSGSFSCSAGSRDYRLYIPNLKGSAPTGLVMMLHGCKQSPVDFAKGTGMNQLAEAHGLIVVYPAQSRMANMQNCWKWFDPADQMRGAGEPAILAGLMQQLQRDHAIPKGRSFVAGLSAGAAMAVVLGQTYRDVFDAVGAHSGLPYRAAHDVPSAFAAMGQGATGSDTGDFIPTIIFQGDADTTVSAANADAIAKHAPKGPEVLDDGNTGGRRFSRRSVLAPKGHVVMEQWTISGLGHAWSGGNSAGSYTDPAGPDASREMLRFFLDLPKKGA
;
A
#
# COMPACT_ATOMS: atom_id res chain seq x y z
N MET A 1 5.12 -3.10 15.16
CA MET A 1 5.41 -1.75 15.69
C MET A 1 5.51 -1.88 17.19
N THR A 2 6.53 -1.29 17.81
CA THR A 2 6.74 -1.39 19.26
C THR A 2 5.67 -0.62 20.01
N ASP A 3 5.36 -1.04 21.25
CA ASP A 3 4.41 -0.35 22.14
C ASP A 3 4.75 1.14 22.34
N GLU A 4 6.03 1.50 22.23
CA GLU A 4 6.53 2.87 22.28
C GLU A 4 6.04 3.74 21.11
N PHE A 5 5.97 3.21 19.90
CA PHE A 5 5.46 3.95 18.75
C PHE A 5 3.95 4.24 18.87
N ASN A 6 3.19 3.25 19.32
CA ASN A 6 1.76 3.42 19.60
C ASN A 6 1.49 4.41 20.75
N ALA A 7 2.37 4.43 21.75
CA ALA A 7 2.31 5.40 22.84
C ALA A 7 2.61 6.83 22.35
N ALA A 8 3.57 6.99 21.44
CA ALA A 8 3.91 8.27 20.81
C ALA A 8 2.76 8.80 19.94
N LEU A 9 2.09 7.94 19.19
CA LEU A 9 0.89 8.29 18.41
C LEU A 9 -0.24 8.82 19.32
N ARG A 10 -0.52 8.11 20.41
CA ARG A 10 -1.54 8.55 21.40
C ARG A 10 -1.17 9.88 22.05
N ARG A 11 0.13 10.11 22.35
CA ARG A 11 0.64 11.37 22.89
C ARG A 11 0.53 12.50 21.89
N ALA A 12 0.90 12.28 20.63
CA ALA A 12 0.79 13.26 19.57
C ALA A 12 -0.67 13.67 19.33
N GLY A 13 -1.62 12.75 19.30
CA GLY A 13 -3.04 13.05 19.18
C GLY A 13 -3.59 13.89 20.34
N LYS A 14 -3.09 13.70 21.59
CA LYS A 14 -3.43 14.55 22.73
C LYS A 14 -2.86 15.99 22.57
N LEU A 15 -1.63 16.10 22.07
CA LEU A 15 -0.96 17.38 21.88
C LEU A 15 -1.61 18.22 20.75
N VAL A 16 -2.05 17.57 19.67
CA VAL A 16 -2.81 18.25 18.60
C VAL A 16 -4.13 18.80 19.16
N ARG A 17 -4.87 18.01 19.94
CA ARG A 17 -6.12 18.47 20.59
C ARG A 17 -5.90 19.62 21.59
N ALA A 18 -4.71 19.67 22.19
CA ALA A 18 -4.31 20.75 23.09
C ALA A 18 -3.78 22.00 22.36
N GLY A 19 -3.90 22.06 21.01
CA GLY A 19 -3.45 23.20 20.21
C GLY A 19 -1.92 23.34 20.09
N ASN A 20 -1.16 22.24 20.31
CA ASN A 20 0.30 22.27 20.23
C ASN A 20 0.85 21.28 19.17
N PRO A 21 0.68 21.60 17.86
CA PRO A 21 1.12 20.74 16.76
C PRO A 21 2.64 20.58 16.70
N LYS A 22 3.40 21.56 17.16
CA LYS A 22 4.88 21.50 17.19
C LYS A 22 5.38 20.43 18.16
N ALA A 23 4.83 20.37 19.35
CA ALA A 23 5.16 19.33 20.33
C ALA A 23 4.67 17.94 19.89
N ALA A 24 3.58 17.86 19.13
CA ALA A 24 3.12 16.62 18.51
C ALA A 24 4.13 16.09 17.50
N THR A 25 4.65 16.95 16.64
CA THR A 25 5.69 16.62 15.65
C THR A 25 6.97 16.14 16.33
N GLU A 26 7.41 16.83 17.38
CA GLU A 26 8.60 16.44 18.17
C GLU A 26 8.41 15.07 18.86
N ALA A 27 7.24 14.79 19.42
CA ALA A 27 6.94 13.51 20.05
C ALA A 27 7.01 12.34 19.06
N ILE A 28 6.57 12.56 17.80
CA ILE A 28 6.63 11.58 16.71
C ILE A 28 8.07 11.41 16.22
N GLN A 29 8.79 12.50 15.98
CA GLN A 29 10.18 12.46 15.54
C GLN A 29 11.08 11.77 16.55
N ASN A 30 10.88 12.00 17.84
CA ASN A 30 11.62 11.33 18.92
C ASN A 30 11.32 9.82 18.95
N ALA A 31 10.07 9.40 18.73
CA ALA A 31 9.72 7.98 18.66
C ALA A 31 10.25 7.29 17.40
N LEU A 32 10.38 8.02 16.29
CA LEU A 32 11.02 7.54 15.06
C LEU A 32 12.55 7.52 15.20
N GLY A 33 13.14 8.43 15.97
CA GLY A 33 14.59 8.52 16.26
C GLY A 33 15.07 7.53 17.31
N ALA A 34 14.24 7.14 18.27
CA ALA A 34 14.60 6.19 19.33
C ALA A 34 14.76 4.74 18.81
N GLY A 35 14.32 4.45 17.57
CA GLY A 35 14.49 3.17 16.89
C GLY A 35 15.86 2.98 16.21
N GLY A 36 16.86 3.82 16.48
CA GLY A 36 18.24 3.68 15.98
C GLY A 36 18.57 4.61 14.83
N LEU A 37 19.25 5.70 15.13
CA LEU A 37 20.27 6.47 14.39
C LEU A 37 20.23 7.95 14.84
N GLY A 38 20.50 8.21 16.09
CA GLY A 38 20.54 9.57 16.60
C GLY A 38 21.63 9.77 17.67
N SER A 39 22.88 9.44 17.35
CA SER A 39 24.01 9.87 18.19
C SER A 39 25.26 10.01 17.35
N MET A 40 25.38 11.16 16.65
CA MET A 40 26.63 11.78 16.27
C MET A 40 26.36 13.17 15.67
N ALA A 41 26.21 14.16 16.51
CA ALA A 41 26.60 15.54 16.21
C ALA A 41 26.44 16.44 17.45
N LYS A 42 27.44 16.50 18.31
CA LYS A 42 27.83 17.74 19.00
C LYS A 42 29.29 17.60 19.50
N GLY A 43 30.16 18.29 18.78
CA GLY A 43 31.28 19.08 19.27
C GLY A 43 32.49 18.36 19.78
N SER A 44 33.58 18.32 18.99
CA SER A 44 34.91 18.71 19.53
C SER A 44 35.90 18.92 18.37
N LYS A 45 36.70 19.95 18.51
CA LYS A 45 37.74 20.42 17.58
C LYS A 45 38.88 19.42 17.39
N SER A 46 39.39 19.36 16.15
CA SER A 46 40.63 18.72 15.69
C SER A 46 41.83 19.10 16.55
N PRO A 47 42.93 18.24 16.61
CA PRO A 47 43.99 18.44 15.65
C PRO A 47 44.68 17.17 15.08
N PHE A 48 45.08 17.29 13.80
CA PHE A 48 46.17 16.70 13.06
C PHE A 48 46.61 15.21 13.23
N GLY A 49 46.63 14.53 12.09
CA GLY A 49 47.41 13.33 11.85
C GLY A 49 47.04 12.63 10.56
N LYS A 50 47.80 12.83 9.46
CA LYS A 50 47.70 12.05 8.22
C LYS A 50 48.08 10.59 8.52
N ALA A 51 47.13 9.70 8.69
CA ALA A 51 47.34 8.28 8.73
C ALA A 51 46.93 7.66 7.38
N LYS A 52 47.84 6.92 6.74
CA LYS A 52 47.61 6.10 5.55
C LYS A 52 46.53 5.06 5.88
N ILE A 53 45.35 5.14 5.27
CA ILE A 53 44.30 4.15 5.39
C ILE A 53 44.74 2.88 4.68
N GLY A 54 45.02 1.82 5.46
CA GLY A 54 45.47 0.53 4.97
C GLY A 54 44.38 -0.21 4.16
N ARG A 55 44.81 -1.05 3.21
CA ARG A 55 43.94 -1.86 2.32
C ARG A 55 42.85 -2.63 3.06
N GLY A 56 43.09 -3.10 4.28
CA GLY A 56 42.13 -3.89 5.07
C GLY A 56 40.84 -3.15 5.46
N LEU A 57 40.89 -1.81 5.66
CA LEU A 57 39.72 -1.04 6.02
C LEU A 57 38.76 -0.86 4.82
N ARG A 58 39.29 -0.82 3.61
CA ARG A 58 38.51 -0.71 2.38
C ARG A 58 37.79 -2.02 2.05
N GLU A 59 38.41 -3.17 2.34
CA GLU A 59 37.80 -4.50 2.20
C GLU A 59 36.75 -4.75 3.29
N THR A 60 36.99 -4.31 4.53
CA THR A 60 36.00 -4.40 5.62
C THR A 60 34.83 -3.50 5.37
N LEU A 61 35.01 -2.28 4.85
CA LEU A 61 33.88 -1.37 4.51
C LEU A 61 33.12 -1.85 3.27
N SER A 62 33.79 -2.48 2.28
CA SER A 62 33.06 -3.09 1.17
C SER A 62 32.29 -4.35 1.58
N GLY A 63 32.81 -5.15 2.52
CA GLY A 63 32.11 -6.28 3.12
C GLY A 63 30.90 -5.85 3.98
N LEU A 64 31.05 -4.77 4.76
CA LEU A 64 29.93 -4.18 5.53
C LEU A 64 28.87 -3.54 4.62
N ALA A 65 29.26 -2.88 3.54
CA ALA A 65 28.31 -2.34 2.55
C ALA A 65 27.56 -3.45 1.82
N GLN A 66 28.18 -4.59 1.56
CA GLN A 66 27.49 -5.77 0.99
C GLN A 66 26.64 -6.51 2.01
N SER A 67 26.99 -6.51 3.30
CA SER A 67 26.18 -7.16 4.34
C SER A 67 24.97 -6.33 4.79
N THR A 68 25.02 -4.99 4.70
CA THR A 68 23.87 -4.11 4.99
C THR A 68 22.84 -4.07 3.85
N LEU A 69 23.18 -4.52 2.64
CA LEU A 69 22.27 -4.69 1.52
C LEU A 69 21.56 -6.06 1.52
N LYS A 70 21.88 -6.96 2.45
CA LYS A 70 21.27 -8.30 2.58
C LYS A 70 20.19 -8.39 3.68
N GLY A 71 19.47 -7.31 3.97
CA GLY A 71 18.34 -7.30 4.88
C GLY A 71 17.02 -7.47 4.13
N GLY A 72 16.46 -8.68 4.12
CA GLY A 72 15.03 -8.91 3.86
C GLY A 72 14.58 -9.20 2.42
N ASP A 73 15.28 -8.73 1.39
CA ASP A 73 14.87 -8.87 -0.02
C ASP A 73 15.51 -10.08 -0.76
N SER A 74 16.27 -10.93 -0.09
CA SER A 74 17.16 -11.89 -0.76
C SER A 74 16.55 -13.24 -1.12
N ILE A 75 15.28 -13.51 -0.77
CA ILE A 75 14.59 -14.73 -1.20
C ILE A 75 13.41 -14.30 -2.06
N GLU A 76 13.51 -14.53 -3.37
CA GLU A 76 12.40 -14.32 -4.28
C GLU A 76 11.24 -15.29 -3.96
N PRO A 77 9.97 -14.94 -4.25
CA PRO A 77 8.88 -15.89 -4.13
C PRO A 77 9.10 -17.07 -5.10
N ASP A 78 8.68 -18.26 -4.69
CA ASP A 78 8.64 -19.41 -5.60
C ASP A 78 7.72 -19.09 -6.78
N LEU A 79 8.22 -19.32 -8.01
CA LEU A 79 7.50 -19.01 -9.23
C LEU A 79 6.99 -20.29 -9.89
N PRO A 80 5.76 -20.32 -10.40
CA PRO A 80 5.30 -21.34 -11.30
C PRO A 80 6.19 -21.46 -12.54
N GLU A 81 6.27 -22.66 -13.12
CA GLU A 81 7.04 -22.89 -14.35
C GLU A 81 6.56 -21.97 -15.49
N GLY A 82 7.49 -21.27 -16.11
CA GLY A 82 7.22 -20.32 -17.20
C GLY A 82 6.70 -18.95 -16.78
N ALA A 83 6.45 -18.72 -15.49
CA ALA A 83 6.16 -17.37 -14.95
C ALA A 83 7.47 -16.60 -14.71
N THR A 84 7.37 -15.27 -14.69
CA THR A 84 8.53 -14.39 -14.41
C THR A 84 8.20 -13.37 -13.33
N PHE A 85 9.23 -12.97 -12.55
CA PHE A 85 9.14 -11.90 -11.56
C PHE A 85 10.33 -10.96 -11.72
N GLY A 86 10.27 -10.12 -12.74
CA GLY A 86 11.36 -9.24 -13.17
C GLY A 86 11.40 -7.91 -12.42
N SER A 87 12.51 -7.19 -12.56
CA SER A 87 12.68 -5.80 -12.10
C SER A 87 12.60 -4.85 -13.27
N GLY A 88 12.04 -3.65 -13.03
CA GLY A 88 12.00 -2.57 -13.99
C GLY A 88 12.05 -1.21 -13.30
N SER A 89 12.16 -0.16 -14.08
CA SER A 89 12.08 1.22 -13.62
C SER A 89 11.23 2.03 -14.60
N PHE A 90 10.39 2.92 -14.07
CA PHE A 90 9.60 3.86 -14.83
C PHE A 90 9.97 5.29 -14.45
N SER A 91 10.09 6.16 -15.45
CA SER A 91 10.41 7.59 -15.26
C SER A 91 9.47 8.47 -16.08
N CYS A 92 9.07 9.59 -15.49
CA CYS A 92 8.31 10.66 -16.14
C CYS A 92 8.72 12.02 -15.54
N SER A 93 8.09 13.10 -15.98
CA SER A 93 8.36 14.46 -15.47
C SER A 93 8.12 14.62 -13.96
N ALA A 94 7.28 13.77 -13.35
CA ALA A 94 7.00 13.79 -11.91
C ALA A 94 8.03 13.01 -11.08
N GLY A 95 8.95 12.26 -11.71
CA GLY A 95 9.98 11.48 -11.04
C GLY A 95 10.07 10.05 -11.56
N SER A 96 10.66 9.16 -10.75
CA SER A 96 10.85 7.75 -11.13
C SER A 96 10.51 6.82 -9.98
N ARG A 97 10.12 5.57 -10.34
CA ARG A 97 9.96 4.46 -9.39
C ARG A 97 10.46 3.16 -10.02
N ASP A 98 11.23 2.42 -9.24
CA ASP A 98 11.52 1.03 -9.54
C ASP A 98 10.29 0.17 -9.24
N TYR A 99 10.19 -0.98 -9.87
CA TYR A 99 9.09 -1.92 -9.64
C TYR A 99 9.51 -3.36 -9.84
N ARG A 100 8.73 -4.29 -9.29
CA ARG A 100 8.75 -5.70 -9.64
C ARG A 100 7.52 -5.99 -10.51
N LEU A 101 7.68 -6.83 -11.52
CA LEU A 101 6.63 -7.21 -12.44
C LEU A 101 6.50 -8.74 -12.49
N TYR A 102 5.35 -9.24 -12.07
CA TYR A 102 4.97 -10.62 -12.22
C TYR A 102 4.20 -10.80 -13.53
N ILE A 103 4.68 -11.70 -14.38
CA ILE A 103 3.99 -12.11 -15.60
C ILE A 103 3.73 -13.62 -15.48
N PRO A 104 2.45 -14.06 -15.49
CA PRO A 104 2.08 -15.47 -15.39
C PRO A 104 2.48 -16.23 -16.65
N ASN A 105 2.50 -17.55 -16.55
CA ASN A 105 2.64 -18.40 -17.74
C ASN A 105 1.33 -18.39 -18.56
N LEU A 106 1.26 -17.49 -19.51
CA LEU A 106 0.06 -17.29 -20.35
C LEU A 106 -0.15 -18.38 -21.39
N LYS A 107 0.80 -19.31 -21.57
CA LYS A 107 0.74 -20.41 -22.56
C LYS A 107 0.35 -19.93 -23.96
N GLY A 108 0.83 -18.73 -24.35
CA GLY A 108 0.52 -18.07 -25.63
C GLY A 108 -0.79 -17.29 -25.67
N SER A 109 -1.55 -17.22 -24.59
CA SER A 109 -2.75 -16.38 -24.47
C SER A 109 -2.41 -14.95 -24.11
N ALA A 110 -3.31 -14.01 -24.37
CA ALA A 110 -3.19 -12.63 -23.89
C ALA A 110 -3.51 -12.56 -22.39
N PRO A 111 -2.91 -11.60 -21.64
CA PRO A 111 -3.27 -11.38 -20.24
C PRO A 111 -4.74 -10.96 -20.10
N THR A 112 -5.37 -11.39 -19.01
CA THR A 112 -6.78 -11.08 -18.72
C THR A 112 -6.96 -9.73 -18.02
N GLY A 113 -5.89 -9.15 -17.48
CA GLY A 113 -5.87 -7.87 -16.80
C GLY A 113 -4.53 -7.57 -16.13
N LEU A 114 -4.47 -6.44 -15.44
CA LEU A 114 -3.29 -5.93 -14.74
C LEU A 114 -3.69 -5.39 -13.37
N VAL A 115 -2.97 -5.80 -12.32
CA VAL A 115 -3.16 -5.33 -10.95
C VAL A 115 -1.90 -4.60 -10.48
N MET A 116 -2.05 -3.38 -9.97
CA MET A 116 -0.99 -2.67 -9.26
C MET A 116 -1.14 -2.89 -7.76
N MET A 117 -0.11 -3.41 -7.11
CA MET A 117 -0.08 -3.73 -5.68
C MET A 117 0.85 -2.78 -4.94
N LEU A 118 0.30 -1.93 -4.06
CA LEU A 118 1.01 -0.89 -3.33
C LEU A 118 1.26 -1.32 -1.88
N HIS A 119 2.53 -1.54 -1.55
CA HIS A 119 2.94 -1.99 -0.22
C HIS A 119 2.70 -0.94 0.88
N GLY A 120 2.61 -1.37 2.13
CA GLY A 120 2.57 -0.51 3.31
C GLY A 120 3.94 0.09 3.66
N CYS A 121 3.95 1.00 4.64
CA CYS A 121 5.20 1.55 5.18
C CYS A 121 6.15 0.44 5.64
N LYS A 122 7.47 0.64 5.43
CA LYS A 122 8.56 -0.28 5.79
C LYS A 122 8.60 -1.60 5.02
N GLN A 123 7.64 -1.85 4.14
CA GLN A 123 7.66 -3.00 3.25
C GLN A 123 8.45 -2.73 1.97
N SER A 124 8.69 -3.81 1.21
CA SER A 124 9.23 -3.77 -0.14
C SER A 124 8.27 -4.48 -1.11
N PRO A 125 8.44 -4.31 -2.44
CA PRO A 125 7.68 -5.05 -3.44
C PRO A 125 7.74 -6.57 -3.26
N VAL A 126 8.91 -7.12 -2.95
CA VAL A 126 9.12 -8.57 -2.77
C VAL A 126 8.43 -9.06 -1.50
N ASP A 127 8.58 -8.33 -0.38
CA ASP A 127 7.91 -8.63 0.88
C ASP A 127 6.38 -8.64 0.72
N PHE A 128 5.85 -7.63 0.02
CA PHE A 128 4.41 -7.50 -0.21
C PHE A 128 3.87 -8.57 -1.16
N ALA A 129 4.62 -8.92 -2.22
CA ALA A 129 4.25 -10.02 -3.13
C ALA A 129 4.14 -11.36 -2.39
N LYS A 130 5.11 -11.66 -1.51
CA LYS A 130 5.08 -12.86 -0.66
C LYS A 130 3.91 -12.84 0.32
N GLY A 131 3.76 -11.72 1.02
CA GLY A 131 2.76 -11.58 2.07
C GLY A 131 1.33 -11.65 1.57
N THR A 132 1.05 -11.09 0.42
CA THR A 132 -0.30 -11.10 -0.17
C THR A 132 -0.62 -12.39 -0.93
N GLY A 133 0.38 -13.15 -1.38
CA GLY A 133 0.18 -14.31 -2.24
C GLY A 133 -0.48 -13.98 -3.59
N MET A 134 -0.46 -12.71 -3.99
CA MET A 134 -1.18 -12.26 -5.20
C MET A 134 -0.66 -12.91 -6.47
N ASN A 135 0.65 -13.25 -6.54
CA ASN A 135 1.22 -13.89 -7.73
C ASN A 135 0.59 -15.26 -8.02
N GLN A 136 0.35 -16.09 -6.97
CA GLN A 136 -0.27 -17.42 -7.13
C GLN A 136 -1.71 -17.31 -7.67
N LEU A 137 -2.45 -16.32 -7.20
CA LEU A 137 -3.81 -16.07 -7.68
C LEU A 137 -3.79 -15.48 -9.10
N ALA A 138 -2.86 -14.58 -9.37
CA ALA A 138 -2.67 -13.98 -10.69
C ALA A 138 -2.31 -15.03 -11.75
N GLU A 139 -1.49 -16.05 -11.40
CA GLU A 139 -1.21 -17.21 -12.27
C GLU A 139 -2.49 -17.92 -12.70
N ALA A 140 -3.36 -18.23 -11.73
CA ALA A 140 -4.60 -18.95 -11.99
C ALA A 140 -5.57 -18.18 -12.89
N HIS A 141 -5.49 -16.84 -12.89
CA HIS A 141 -6.39 -15.98 -13.64
C HIS A 141 -5.76 -15.32 -14.89
N GLY A 142 -4.49 -15.57 -15.18
CA GLY A 142 -3.77 -14.96 -16.30
C GLY A 142 -3.58 -13.43 -16.13
N LEU A 143 -3.43 -12.95 -14.90
CA LEU A 143 -3.25 -11.54 -14.56
C LEU A 143 -1.78 -11.17 -14.43
N ILE A 144 -1.38 -10.04 -14.97
CA ILE A 144 -0.09 -9.43 -14.68
C ILE A 144 -0.20 -8.66 -13.37
N VAL A 145 0.86 -8.67 -12.53
CA VAL A 145 0.90 -7.89 -11.28
C VAL A 145 2.14 -7.03 -11.24
N VAL A 146 1.97 -5.74 -11.01
CA VAL A 146 3.07 -4.79 -10.80
C VAL A 146 3.12 -4.32 -9.36
N TYR A 147 4.32 -4.34 -8.78
CA TYR A 147 4.61 -3.90 -7.42
C TYR A 147 5.62 -2.73 -7.47
N PRO A 148 5.15 -1.48 -7.53
CA PRO A 148 6.03 -0.32 -7.44
C PRO A 148 6.75 -0.27 -6.09
N ALA A 149 8.02 0.18 -6.12
CA ALA A 149 8.83 0.38 -4.93
C ALA A 149 8.77 1.83 -4.48
N GLN A 150 8.38 2.09 -3.23
CA GLN A 150 8.56 3.42 -2.67
C GLN A 150 10.05 3.67 -2.38
N SER A 151 10.55 4.81 -2.84
CA SER A 151 11.95 5.19 -2.65
C SER A 151 12.21 5.70 -1.22
N ARG A 152 13.28 5.20 -0.58
CA ARG A 152 13.76 5.75 0.69
C ARG A 152 14.16 7.22 0.59
N MET A 153 14.57 7.68 -0.59
CA MET A 153 14.87 9.10 -0.83
C MET A 153 13.60 9.96 -0.84
N ALA A 154 12.47 9.42 -1.28
CA ALA A 154 11.18 10.11 -1.24
C ALA A 154 10.56 10.08 0.17
N ASN A 155 10.71 8.94 0.89
CA ASN A 155 10.26 8.77 2.26
C ASN A 155 11.11 7.72 2.98
N MET A 156 11.79 8.09 4.07
CA MET A 156 12.71 7.23 4.83
C MET A 156 12.06 5.95 5.38
N GLN A 157 10.73 5.95 5.57
CA GLN A 157 9.95 4.81 6.05
C GLN A 157 9.32 4.01 4.90
N ASN A 158 9.66 4.29 3.65
CA ASN A 158 9.03 3.72 2.46
C ASN A 158 7.50 3.89 2.45
N CYS A 159 6.97 4.95 3.08
CA CYS A 159 5.55 5.26 3.04
C CYS A 159 5.21 6.05 1.78
N TRP A 160 4.13 5.69 1.10
CA TRP A 160 3.52 6.54 0.07
C TRP A 160 3.02 7.83 0.71
N LYS A 161 3.22 8.96 0.04
CA LYS A 161 2.90 10.30 0.59
C LYS A 161 1.44 10.71 0.33
N TRP A 162 0.52 9.80 0.59
CA TRP A 162 -0.93 9.97 0.39
C TRP A 162 -1.52 11.20 1.09
N PHE A 163 -0.82 11.76 2.08
CA PHE A 163 -1.23 12.93 2.86
C PHE A 163 -0.66 14.26 2.33
N ASP A 164 0.30 14.22 1.40
CA ASP A 164 0.86 15.45 0.81
C ASP A 164 -0.11 15.96 -0.28
N PRO A 165 -0.54 17.23 -0.24
CA PRO A 165 -1.43 17.80 -1.26
C PRO A 165 -0.92 17.65 -2.70
N ALA A 166 0.41 17.70 -2.91
CA ALA A 166 1.01 17.47 -4.22
C ALA A 166 0.86 16.02 -4.71
N ASP A 167 0.76 15.08 -3.78
CA ASP A 167 0.58 13.65 -4.05
C ASP A 167 -0.91 13.22 -3.99
N GLN A 168 -1.84 14.18 -4.05
CA GLN A 168 -3.29 13.95 -4.08
C GLN A 168 -3.94 14.51 -5.37
N MET A 169 -3.15 14.82 -6.38
CA MET A 169 -3.62 15.48 -7.60
C MET A 169 -3.23 14.70 -8.85
N ARG A 170 -4.03 14.86 -9.90
CA ARG A 170 -3.68 14.37 -11.23
C ARG A 170 -2.52 15.20 -11.82
N GLY A 171 -1.59 14.54 -12.49
CA GLY A 171 -0.47 15.17 -13.21
C GLY A 171 0.73 15.54 -12.34
N ALA A 172 0.70 15.26 -11.03
CA ALA A 172 1.78 15.59 -10.11
C ALA A 172 2.14 14.41 -9.20
N GLY A 173 3.36 14.44 -8.63
CA GLY A 173 3.82 13.58 -7.57
C GLY A 173 3.75 12.08 -7.83
N GLU A 174 3.60 11.31 -6.78
CA GLU A 174 3.53 9.84 -6.84
C GLU A 174 2.35 9.34 -7.70
N PRO A 175 1.14 9.92 -7.65
CA PRO A 175 0.04 9.48 -8.49
C PRO A 175 0.36 9.56 -9.98
N ALA A 176 1.07 10.60 -10.44
CA ALA A 176 1.44 10.73 -11.86
C ALA A 176 2.45 9.65 -12.29
N ILE A 177 3.41 9.31 -11.43
CA ILE A 177 4.39 8.24 -11.69
C ILE A 177 3.68 6.89 -11.77
N LEU A 178 2.82 6.57 -10.79
CA LEU A 178 2.12 5.30 -10.70
C LEU A 178 1.12 5.10 -11.85
N ALA A 179 0.34 6.13 -12.16
CA ALA A 179 -0.58 6.08 -13.30
C ALA A 179 0.15 5.99 -14.64
N GLY A 180 1.27 6.70 -14.80
CA GLY A 180 2.12 6.61 -16.00
C GLY A 180 2.71 5.22 -16.20
N LEU A 181 3.21 4.59 -15.12
CA LEU A 181 3.68 3.20 -15.14
C LEU A 181 2.55 2.25 -15.56
N MET A 182 1.35 2.41 -14.96
CA MET A 182 0.20 1.59 -15.30
C MET A 182 -0.16 1.70 -16.79
N GLN A 183 -0.22 2.92 -17.32
CA GLN A 183 -0.51 3.18 -18.74
C GLN A 183 0.57 2.60 -19.67
N GLN A 184 1.85 2.63 -19.28
CA GLN A 184 2.90 1.98 -20.05
C GLN A 184 2.68 0.48 -20.12
N LEU A 185 2.49 -0.19 -18.97
CA LEU A 185 2.26 -1.63 -18.90
C LEU A 185 0.97 -2.07 -19.61
N GLN A 186 -0.09 -1.24 -19.57
CA GLN A 186 -1.32 -1.48 -20.37
C GLN A 186 -1.02 -1.57 -21.85
N ARG A 187 -0.18 -0.69 -22.40
CA ARG A 187 0.21 -0.70 -23.81
C ARG A 187 1.16 -1.86 -24.13
N ASP A 188 2.20 -2.03 -23.31
CA ASP A 188 3.26 -3.00 -23.56
C ASP A 188 2.74 -4.45 -23.53
N HIS A 189 1.70 -4.71 -22.74
CA HIS A 189 1.10 -6.04 -22.58
C HIS A 189 -0.31 -6.16 -23.17
N ALA A 190 -0.77 -5.17 -23.93
CA ALA A 190 -2.09 -5.17 -24.57
C ALA A 190 -3.24 -5.50 -23.60
N ILE A 191 -3.23 -4.89 -22.42
CA ILE A 191 -4.23 -5.16 -21.36
C ILE A 191 -5.63 -4.76 -21.84
N PRO A 192 -6.65 -5.63 -21.69
CA PRO A 192 -8.01 -5.33 -22.10
C PRO A 192 -8.57 -4.11 -21.34
N LYS A 193 -9.36 -3.28 -22.03
CA LYS A 193 -10.08 -2.16 -21.41
C LYS A 193 -11.00 -2.65 -20.28
N GLY A 194 -11.04 -1.92 -19.17
CA GLY A 194 -11.85 -2.30 -18.03
C GLY A 194 -11.21 -3.41 -17.17
N ARG A 195 -9.90 -3.66 -17.31
CA ARG A 195 -9.18 -4.74 -16.61
C ARG A 195 -7.89 -4.26 -15.96
N SER A 196 -7.89 -3.04 -15.44
CA SER A 196 -6.74 -2.44 -14.77
C SER A 196 -7.12 -2.00 -13.36
N PHE A 197 -6.49 -2.59 -12.36
CA PHE A 197 -6.89 -2.47 -10.97
C PHE A 197 -5.72 -2.00 -10.10
N VAL A 198 -6.03 -1.39 -8.97
CA VAL A 198 -5.02 -1.02 -7.96
C VAL A 198 -5.48 -1.45 -6.58
N ALA A 199 -4.56 -2.04 -5.82
CA ALA A 199 -4.81 -2.40 -4.43
C ALA A 199 -3.59 -2.11 -3.56
N GLY A 200 -3.80 -2.05 -2.24
CA GLY A 200 -2.68 -1.84 -1.32
C GLY A 200 -3.06 -2.02 0.14
N LEU A 201 -2.03 -1.92 0.98
CA LEU A 201 -2.12 -1.98 2.44
C LEU A 201 -1.73 -0.64 3.06
N SER A 202 -2.49 -0.14 4.04
CA SER A 202 -2.09 1.02 4.85
C SER A 202 -1.84 2.27 3.98
N ALA A 203 -0.65 2.84 4.00
CA ALA A 203 -0.26 3.94 3.11
C ALA A 203 -0.42 3.58 1.62
N GLY A 204 -0.19 2.31 1.25
CA GLY A 204 -0.44 1.82 -0.12
C GLY A 204 -1.92 1.78 -0.46
N ALA A 205 -2.79 1.42 0.49
CA ALA A 205 -4.24 1.47 0.31
C ALA A 205 -4.75 2.92 0.18
N ALA A 206 -4.23 3.83 1.00
CA ALA A 206 -4.57 5.25 0.89
C ALA A 206 -4.14 5.84 -0.46
N MET A 207 -2.96 5.47 -0.97
CA MET A 207 -2.51 5.87 -2.31
C MET A 207 -3.35 5.19 -3.41
N ALA A 208 -3.80 3.94 -3.24
CA ALA A 208 -4.72 3.29 -4.16
C ALA A 208 -6.06 4.05 -4.25
N VAL A 209 -6.59 4.52 -3.11
CA VAL A 209 -7.79 5.38 -3.07
C VAL A 209 -7.53 6.71 -3.79
N VAL A 210 -6.36 7.36 -3.59
CA VAL A 210 -5.97 8.56 -4.34
C VAL A 210 -5.96 8.31 -5.86
N LEU A 211 -5.35 7.21 -6.30
CA LEU A 211 -5.30 6.83 -7.73
C LEU A 211 -6.70 6.58 -8.28
N GLY A 212 -7.55 5.88 -7.53
CA GLY A 212 -8.94 5.65 -7.92
C GLY A 212 -9.74 6.93 -8.07
N GLN A 213 -9.43 7.98 -7.32
CA GLN A 213 -10.11 9.28 -7.41
C GLN A 213 -9.53 10.18 -8.53
N THR A 214 -8.24 10.10 -8.78
CA THR A 214 -7.55 11.02 -9.70
C THR A 214 -7.32 10.46 -11.10
N TYR A 215 -7.36 9.13 -11.29
CA TYR A 215 -7.04 8.43 -12.54
C TYR A 215 -8.06 7.32 -12.89
N ARG A 216 -9.37 7.63 -12.84
CA ARG A 216 -10.47 6.71 -13.20
C ARG A 216 -10.49 6.29 -14.66
N ASP A 217 -9.77 6.96 -15.52
CA ASP A 217 -9.52 6.58 -16.90
C ASP A 217 -8.42 5.52 -17.04
N VAL A 218 -7.60 5.33 -15.98
CA VAL A 218 -6.49 4.37 -15.93
C VAL A 218 -6.86 3.15 -15.11
N PHE A 219 -7.54 3.35 -13.98
CA PHE A 219 -7.94 2.28 -13.06
C PHE A 219 -9.45 2.03 -13.12
N ASP A 220 -9.84 0.77 -13.03
CA ASP A 220 -11.24 0.33 -13.13
C ASP A 220 -11.84 -0.02 -11.77
N ALA A 221 -11.00 -0.39 -10.79
CA ALA A 221 -11.40 -0.60 -9.41
C ALA A 221 -10.24 -0.45 -8.42
N VAL A 222 -10.60 -0.30 -7.15
CA VAL A 222 -9.69 -0.13 -6.01
C VAL A 222 -9.90 -1.22 -4.97
N GLY A 223 -8.79 -1.78 -4.45
CA GLY A 223 -8.75 -2.61 -3.25
C GLY A 223 -8.03 -1.87 -2.11
N ALA A 224 -8.73 -1.58 -1.03
CA ALA A 224 -8.17 -0.83 0.09
C ALA A 224 -8.16 -1.69 1.37
N HIS A 225 -6.98 -2.15 1.81
CA HIS A 225 -6.83 -2.85 3.09
C HIS A 225 -6.24 -1.91 4.14
N SER A 226 -6.99 -1.64 5.21
CA SER A 226 -6.57 -0.72 6.30
C SER A 226 -6.12 0.65 5.75
N GLY A 227 -6.89 1.19 4.80
CA GLY A 227 -6.60 2.44 4.10
C GLY A 227 -7.25 3.67 4.71
N LEU A 228 -7.08 4.82 4.02
CA LEU A 228 -7.69 6.09 4.40
C LEU A 228 -8.44 6.69 3.20
N PRO A 229 -9.49 7.51 3.45
CA PRO A 229 -10.24 8.15 2.39
C PRO A 229 -9.40 9.22 1.65
N TYR A 230 -9.82 9.56 0.45
CA TYR A 230 -9.18 10.60 -0.35
C TYR A 230 -9.18 11.94 0.38
N ARG A 231 -8.03 12.63 0.38
CA ARG A 231 -7.82 13.90 1.08
C ARG A 231 -8.11 13.86 2.59
N ALA A 232 -7.86 12.72 3.21
CA ALA A 232 -8.00 12.54 4.66
C ALA A 232 -7.03 13.42 5.48
N ALA A 233 -5.94 13.89 4.86
CA ALA A 233 -4.91 14.69 5.50
C ALA A 233 -4.24 15.65 4.48
N HIS A 234 -3.47 16.63 4.98
CA HIS A 234 -2.75 17.61 4.17
C HIS A 234 -1.32 17.85 4.68
N ASP A 235 -0.93 17.19 5.78
CA ASP A 235 0.41 17.21 6.37
C ASP A 235 0.61 15.99 7.28
N VAL A 236 1.81 15.83 7.82
CA VAL A 236 2.15 14.70 8.72
C VAL A 236 1.30 14.69 10.00
N PRO A 237 1.09 15.81 10.74
CA PRO A 237 0.24 15.82 11.92
C PRO A 237 -1.21 15.39 11.63
N SER A 238 -1.82 15.93 10.58
CA SER A 238 -3.18 15.54 10.17
C SER A 238 -3.27 14.10 9.69
N ALA A 239 -2.19 13.56 9.05
CA ALA A 239 -2.13 12.17 8.69
C ALA A 239 -2.21 11.23 9.90
N PHE A 240 -1.44 11.52 10.96
CA PHE A 240 -1.52 10.75 12.20
C PHE A 240 -2.88 10.89 12.90
N ALA A 241 -3.47 12.07 12.89
CA ALA A 241 -4.82 12.27 13.42
C ALA A 241 -5.86 11.44 12.64
N ALA A 242 -5.81 11.48 11.30
CA ALA A 242 -6.67 10.70 10.42
C ALA A 242 -6.51 9.18 10.64
N MET A 243 -5.28 8.71 10.76
CA MET A 243 -5.01 7.30 11.06
C MET A 243 -5.65 6.86 12.38
N GLY A 244 -5.42 7.60 13.47
CA GLY A 244 -5.84 7.17 14.82
C GLY A 244 -7.32 7.42 15.15
N GLN A 245 -7.95 8.42 14.52
CA GLN A 245 -9.31 8.86 14.88
C GLN A 245 -10.32 8.68 13.74
N GLY A 246 -9.84 8.34 12.54
CA GLY A 246 -10.62 8.41 11.31
C GLY A 246 -10.69 9.83 10.73
N ALA A 247 -11.00 9.92 9.47
CA ALA A 247 -11.18 11.15 8.73
C ALA A 247 -12.39 11.06 7.82
N THR A 248 -13.01 12.18 7.55
CA THR A 248 -14.16 12.23 6.62
C THR A 248 -13.72 12.18 5.15
N GLY A 249 -12.50 12.61 4.86
CA GLY A 249 -12.00 12.74 3.50
C GLY A 249 -12.83 13.71 2.66
N SER A 250 -12.61 13.68 1.36
CA SER A 250 -13.48 14.30 0.36
C SER A 250 -13.55 13.40 -0.87
N ASP A 251 -14.55 13.59 -1.71
CA ASP A 251 -14.66 12.92 -3.00
C ASP A 251 -14.53 13.91 -4.16
N THR A 252 -14.46 13.39 -5.36
CA THR A 252 -14.46 14.17 -6.61
C THR A 252 -15.86 14.15 -7.26
N GLY A 253 -16.86 13.65 -6.55
CA GLY A 253 -18.24 13.50 -7.03
C GLY A 253 -18.52 12.23 -7.84
N ASP A 254 -17.47 11.56 -8.34
CA ASP A 254 -17.60 10.32 -9.09
C ASP A 254 -17.05 9.14 -8.27
N PHE A 255 -17.72 8.01 -8.35
CA PHE A 255 -17.33 6.80 -7.65
C PHE A 255 -16.56 5.83 -8.55
N ILE A 256 -15.56 5.17 -7.98
CA ILE A 256 -14.89 4.02 -8.60
C ILE A 256 -15.23 2.75 -7.82
N PRO A 257 -15.53 1.61 -8.45
CA PRO A 257 -15.77 0.36 -7.75
C PRO A 257 -14.66 0.06 -6.75
N THR A 258 -15.03 -0.22 -5.50
CA THR A 258 -14.06 -0.34 -4.39
C THR A 258 -14.40 -1.50 -3.47
N ILE A 259 -13.40 -2.34 -3.17
CA ILE A 259 -13.45 -3.35 -2.12
C ILE A 259 -12.54 -2.94 -0.96
N ILE A 260 -13.05 -3.00 0.26
CA ILE A 260 -12.42 -2.48 1.47
C ILE A 260 -12.29 -3.61 2.49
N PHE A 261 -11.10 -3.75 3.09
CA PHE A 261 -10.85 -4.65 4.21
C PHE A 261 -10.37 -3.86 5.42
N GLN A 262 -10.94 -4.17 6.59
CA GLN A 262 -10.56 -3.53 7.84
C GLN A 262 -10.68 -4.50 9.01
N GLY A 263 -9.66 -4.57 9.84
CA GLY A 263 -9.71 -5.26 11.12
C GLY A 263 -10.32 -4.39 12.21
N ASP A 264 -11.20 -4.95 13.05
CA ASP A 264 -11.78 -4.23 14.19
C ASP A 264 -10.79 -4.04 15.35
N ALA A 265 -9.69 -4.82 15.37
CA ALA A 265 -8.59 -4.68 16.31
C ALA A 265 -7.39 -3.89 15.75
N ASP A 266 -7.54 -3.22 14.59
CA ASP A 266 -6.49 -2.37 14.00
C ASP A 266 -6.29 -1.10 14.83
N THR A 267 -5.16 -1.04 15.56
CA THR A 267 -4.78 0.11 16.41
C THR A 267 -3.94 1.15 15.65
N THR A 268 -3.59 0.89 14.40
CA THR A 268 -2.79 1.78 13.55
C THR A 268 -3.68 2.67 12.69
N VAL A 269 -4.66 2.07 12.01
CA VAL A 269 -5.64 2.77 11.17
C VAL A 269 -7.03 2.46 11.71
N SER A 270 -7.69 3.48 12.22
CA SER A 270 -9.05 3.39 12.77
C SER A 270 -10.06 2.85 11.75
N ALA A 271 -10.94 1.96 12.17
CA ALA A 271 -12.00 1.41 11.34
C ALA A 271 -12.93 2.48 10.75
N ALA A 272 -13.05 3.64 11.39
CA ALA A 272 -13.80 4.78 10.86
C ALA A 272 -13.30 5.26 9.49
N ASN A 273 -12.05 4.96 9.11
CA ASN A 273 -11.54 5.28 7.77
C ASN A 273 -12.15 4.36 6.68
N ALA A 274 -12.38 3.08 7.00
CA ALA A 274 -13.08 2.18 6.09
C ALA A 274 -14.51 2.65 5.83
N ASP A 275 -15.23 3.07 6.88
CA ASP A 275 -16.57 3.66 6.78
C ASP A 275 -16.56 4.94 5.93
N ALA A 276 -15.54 5.77 6.10
CA ALA A 276 -15.37 7.00 5.33
C ALA A 276 -15.11 6.74 3.84
N ILE A 277 -14.34 5.70 3.48
CA ILE A 277 -14.16 5.27 2.08
C ILE A 277 -15.50 4.75 1.54
N ALA A 278 -16.18 3.88 2.27
CA ALA A 278 -17.43 3.25 1.86
C ALA A 278 -18.60 4.24 1.70
N LYS A 279 -18.57 5.37 2.44
CA LYS A 279 -19.58 6.41 2.39
C LYS A 279 -19.75 7.05 1.00
N HIS A 280 -18.73 7.00 0.17
CA HIS A 280 -18.75 7.56 -1.19
C HIS A 280 -19.39 6.61 -2.21
N ALA A 281 -19.76 5.37 -1.82
CA ALA A 281 -20.46 4.47 -2.71
C ALA A 281 -21.83 5.06 -3.14
N PRO A 282 -22.25 4.78 -4.38
CA PRO A 282 -23.56 5.23 -4.86
C PRO A 282 -24.67 4.61 -4.00
N LYS A 283 -25.79 5.32 -3.86
CA LYS A 283 -26.97 4.73 -3.23
C LYS A 283 -27.50 3.59 -4.09
N GLY A 284 -27.72 2.44 -3.47
CA GLY A 284 -28.20 1.24 -4.15
C GLY A 284 -28.70 0.20 -3.14
N PRO A 285 -29.25 -0.92 -3.60
CA PRO A 285 -29.56 -2.05 -2.72
C PRO A 285 -28.31 -2.52 -1.99
N GLU A 286 -28.46 -2.83 -0.71
CA GLU A 286 -27.38 -3.33 0.14
C GLU A 286 -27.63 -4.81 0.48
N VAL A 287 -26.56 -5.58 0.49
CA VAL A 287 -26.54 -6.96 0.97
C VAL A 287 -25.57 -7.02 2.15
N LEU A 288 -26.06 -7.56 3.26
CA LEU A 288 -25.26 -7.83 4.44
C LEU A 288 -25.04 -9.34 4.55
N ASP A 289 -23.83 -9.74 4.82
CA ASP A 289 -23.42 -11.13 4.95
C ASP A 289 -22.42 -11.26 6.09
N ASP A 290 -22.63 -12.25 6.96
CA ASP A 290 -21.74 -12.55 8.07
C ASP A 290 -21.24 -13.99 7.93
N GLY A 291 -19.99 -14.22 8.27
CA GLY A 291 -19.42 -15.55 8.13
C GLY A 291 -18.21 -15.79 9.03
N ASN A 292 -17.70 -16.99 8.92
CA ASN A 292 -16.43 -17.39 9.53
C ASN A 292 -15.59 -18.12 8.48
N THR A 293 -14.41 -17.63 8.22
CA THR A 293 -13.46 -18.27 7.31
C THR A 293 -12.03 -18.05 7.82
N GLY A 294 -11.16 -19.04 7.60
CA GLY A 294 -9.78 -18.95 8.05
C GLY A 294 -9.63 -18.74 9.56
N GLY A 295 -10.61 -19.15 10.39
CA GLY A 295 -10.58 -19.00 11.84
C GLY A 295 -11.00 -17.63 12.37
N ARG A 296 -11.45 -16.69 11.51
CA ARG A 296 -11.99 -15.38 11.93
C ARG A 296 -13.40 -15.17 11.44
N ARG A 297 -14.21 -14.51 12.28
CA ARG A 297 -15.52 -13.98 11.85
C ARG A 297 -15.32 -12.71 11.04
N PHE A 298 -16.22 -12.49 10.11
CA PHE A 298 -16.30 -11.26 9.34
C PHE A 298 -17.76 -10.83 9.17
N SER A 299 -17.95 -9.55 8.95
CA SER A 299 -19.16 -9.00 8.34
C SER A 299 -18.78 -8.34 7.00
N ARG A 300 -19.65 -8.53 6.00
CA ARG A 300 -19.49 -7.93 4.66
C ARG A 300 -20.74 -7.16 4.30
N ARG A 301 -20.56 -5.89 3.95
CA ARG A 301 -21.59 -5.03 3.38
C ARG A 301 -21.26 -4.81 1.91
N SER A 302 -22.21 -5.13 1.04
CA SER A 302 -22.10 -4.94 -0.41
C SER A 302 -23.15 -3.96 -0.91
N VAL A 303 -22.77 -3.05 -1.81
CA VAL A 303 -23.70 -2.12 -2.50
C VAL A 303 -23.78 -2.52 -3.97
N LEU A 304 -24.99 -2.65 -4.49
CA LEU A 304 -25.24 -3.05 -5.86
C LEU A 304 -25.54 -1.83 -6.74
N ALA A 305 -24.99 -1.85 -7.96
CA ALA A 305 -25.40 -0.94 -9.03
C ALA A 305 -26.83 -1.26 -9.51
N PRO A 306 -27.51 -0.35 -10.25
CA PRO A 306 -28.83 -0.59 -10.80
C PRO A 306 -28.97 -1.84 -11.66
N LYS A 307 -27.87 -2.29 -12.30
CA LYS A 307 -27.82 -3.51 -13.12
C LYS A 307 -27.51 -4.79 -12.30
N GLY A 308 -27.47 -4.69 -10.97
CA GLY A 308 -27.33 -5.83 -10.05
C GLY A 308 -25.90 -6.30 -9.78
N HIS A 309 -24.86 -5.75 -10.42
CA HIS A 309 -23.50 -6.08 -10.06
C HIS A 309 -23.02 -5.28 -8.83
N VAL A 310 -22.15 -5.88 -8.03
CA VAL A 310 -21.58 -5.24 -6.84
C VAL A 310 -20.58 -4.16 -7.26
N VAL A 311 -20.69 -2.97 -6.68
CA VAL A 311 -19.79 -1.84 -6.92
C VAL A 311 -18.99 -1.45 -5.68
N MET A 312 -19.45 -1.82 -4.49
CA MET A 312 -18.71 -1.63 -3.25
C MET A 312 -18.87 -2.85 -2.36
N GLU A 313 -17.76 -3.31 -1.78
CA GLU A 313 -17.73 -4.24 -0.66
C GLU A 313 -16.91 -3.68 0.50
N GLN A 314 -17.43 -3.80 1.70
CA GLN A 314 -16.71 -3.47 2.93
C GLN A 314 -16.70 -4.69 3.84
N TRP A 315 -15.50 -5.19 4.12
CA TRP A 315 -15.26 -6.33 5.00
C TRP A 315 -14.72 -5.85 6.34
N THR A 316 -15.41 -6.17 7.42
CA THR A 316 -14.92 -5.97 8.78
C THR A 316 -14.54 -7.32 9.37
N ILE A 317 -13.29 -7.48 9.81
CA ILE A 317 -12.74 -8.78 10.21
C ILE A 317 -12.44 -8.74 11.72
N SER A 318 -13.09 -9.63 12.46
CA SER A 318 -13.02 -9.67 13.92
C SER A 318 -11.64 -10.10 14.43
N GLY A 319 -11.06 -9.29 15.32
CA GLY A 319 -9.77 -9.53 15.96
C GLY A 319 -8.57 -9.37 15.03
N LEU A 320 -8.75 -8.92 13.78
CA LEU A 320 -7.64 -8.62 12.89
C LEU A 320 -7.00 -7.29 13.28
N GLY A 321 -5.69 -7.29 13.48
CA GLY A 321 -4.87 -6.10 13.68
C GLY A 321 -4.52 -5.41 12.36
N HIS A 322 -3.45 -4.59 12.36
CA HIS A 322 -2.94 -3.92 11.17
C HIS A 322 -2.12 -4.88 10.30
N ALA A 323 -2.81 -5.77 9.56
CA ALA A 323 -2.19 -6.83 8.78
C ALA A 323 -3.10 -7.24 7.60
N TRP A 324 -2.50 -7.74 6.51
CA TRP A 324 -3.21 -8.30 5.36
C TRP A 324 -3.93 -9.58 5.75
N SER A 325 -5.24 -9.63 5.62
CA SER A 325 -6.08 -10.77 5.99
C SER A 325 -5.91 -11.96 5.05
N GLY A 326 -5.79 -13.16 5.60
CA GLY A 326 -5.57 -14.38 4.84
C GLY A 326 -4.21 -14.42 4.14
N GLY A 327 -3.26 -13.58 4.57
CA GLY A 327 -1.94 -13.46 3.96
C GLY A 327 -0.98 -14.58 4.36
N ASN A 328 0.19 -14.59 3.72
CA ASN A 328 1.25 -15.54 3.99
C ASN A 328 2.26 -14.97 4.98
N SER A 329 2.60 -15.72 6.01
CA SER A 329 3.60 -15.36 7.05
C SER A 329 5.04 -15.18 6.52
N ALA A 330 5.30 -15.53 5.26
CA ALA A 330 6.57 -15.24 4.59
C ALA A 330 6.76 -13.75 4.27
N GLY A 331 5.69 -12.94 4.31
CA GLY A 331 5.74 -11.49 4.22
C GLY A 331 5.40 -10.81 5.53
N SER A 332 5.83 -9.57 5.71
CA SER A 332 5.52 -8.77 6.88
C SER A 332 4.09 -8.20 6.83
N TYR A 333 3.54 -7.81 7.99
CA TYR A 333 2.19 -7.25 8.11
C TYR A 333 1.11 -8.14 7.49
N THR A 334 1.17 -9.43 7.75
CA THR A 334 0.20 -10.43 7.30
C THR A 334 -0.38 -11.18 8.49
N ASP A 335 -1.63 -11.61 8.37
CA ASP A 335 -2.29 -12.52 9.28
C ASP A 335 -2.87 -13.67 8.44
N PRO A 336 -2.40 -14.91 8.62
CA PRO A 336 -2.89 -16.04 7.84
C PRO A 336 -4.33 -16.45 8.18
N ALA A 337 -4.86 -15.93 9.29
CA ALA A 337 -6.25 -16.16 9.67
C ALA A 337 -7.18 -15.13 8.99
N GLY A 338 -8.41 -15.56 8.74
CA GLY A 338 -9.48 -14.71 8.19
C GLY A 338 -9.71 -14.90 6.69
N PRO A 339 -10.60 -14.08 6.12
CA PRO A 339 -10.84 -14.05 4.68
C PRO A 339 -9.55 -13.77 3.90
N ASP A 340 -9.34 -14.47 2.80
CA ASP A 340 -8.23 -14.21 1.88
C ASP A 340 -8.50 -12.93 1.09
N ALA A 341 -7.93 -11.81 1.54
CA ALA A 341 -8.16 -10.49 0.94
C ALA A 341 -7.71 -10.44 -0.53
N SER A 342 -6.64 -11.13 -0.91
CA SER A 342 -6.18 -11.18 -2.29
C SER A 342 -7.18 -11.89 -3.20
N ARG A 343 -7.70 -13.03 -2.78
CA ARG A 343 -8.72 -13.81 -3.51
C ARG A 343 -10.00 -13.00 -3.68
N GLU A 344 -10.48 -12.38 -2.61
CA GLU A 344 -11.72 -11.61 -2.63
C GLU A 344 -11.58 -10.31 -3.46
N MET A 345 -10.42 -9.66 -3.41
CA MET A 345 -10.12 -8.52 -4.30
C MET A 345 -10.14 -8.94 -5.77
N LEU A 346 -9.49 -10.05 -6.13
CA LEU A 346 -9.50 -10.54 -7.51
C LEU A 346 -10.90 -10.97 -7.95
N ARG A 347 -11.66 -11.67 -7.09
CA ARG A 347 -13.07 -11.99 -7.37
C ARG A 347 -13.84 -10.70 -7.69
N PHE A 348 -13.79 -9.72 -6.80
CA PHE A 348 -14.50 -8.43 -6.98
C PHE A 348 -14.08 -7.74 -8.28
N PHE A 349 -12.79 -7.66 -8.59
CA PHE A 349 -12.28 -7.01 -9.80
C PHE A 349 -12.74 -7.71 -11.07
N LEU A 350 -12.70 -9.03 -11.09
CA LEU A 350 -13.03 -9.83 -12.27
C LEU A 350 -14.53 -9.92 -12.53
N ASP A 351 -15.36 -9.80 -11.49
CA ASP A 351 -16.83 -9.80 -11.57
C ASP A 351 -17.38 -8.46 -12.12
N LEU A 352 -16.57 -7.40 -12.16
CA LEU A 352 -16.98 -6.14 -12.74
C LEU A 352 -17.23 -6.26 -14.26
N PRO A 353 -18.26 -5.58 -14.80
CA PRO A 353 -18.53 -5.54 -16.23
C PRO A 353 -17.31 -5.02 -17.01
N LYS A 354 -17.01 -5.63 -18.15
CA LYS A 354 -15.98 -5.10 -19.04
C LYS A 354 -16.45 -3.78 -19.64
N LYS A 355 -15.58 -2.76 -19.64
CA LYS A 355 -15.89 -1.48 -20.31
C LYS A 355 -15.93 -1.70 -21.82
N GLY A 356 -17.06 -1.41 -22.44
CA GLY A 356 -17.23 -1.51 -23.90
C GLY A 356 -17.71 -2.88 -24.40
N ALA A 357 -18.28 -3.72 -23.52
CA ALA A 357 -19.07 -4.89 -23.91
C ALA A 357 -20.54 -4.51 -24.06
#